data_82c5bb9afb9c0d1002df5d951c0f886c
#
_entry.id   82c5bb9afb9c0d1002df5d951c0f886c
#
_cell.length_a   1.000
_cell.length_b   1.000
_cell.length_c   1.000
_cell.angle_alpha   90.00
_cell.angle_beta   90.00
_cell.angle_gamma   90.00
#
_symmetry.space_group_name_H-M   'P 1'
#
loop_
_entity.id
_entity.type
_entity.pdbx_description
1 polymer ?
#
loop_
_entity_poly.entity_id
_entity_poly.type
_entity_poly.pdbx_seq_one_letter_code
_entity_poly.pdbx_strand_id
1 'polypeptide(L)'
;MSTNQHYLNIENVVKQFGQFTALKQISLAIEKGEFVCFLGPSGCGKTTLLRAIAGLDLPTSGAIFQNGQETTFLPPEKRDFGIVFQSYALFPNLTVQENIAVGLKNQGMSTKEALEKVEQWLETIGLPTSGQKFPNQLSGGQQQRVALARALALSPGLLLLDEPLSALDAKVRVHLRDEICKLQRKLGITTIMVTHDQDEALSMADRIVVMNHGVIEQVGTPQEIYQQPATRFVAEFVGSMNFIETSVVTESQVRIAETLLPAPSLTNRKIQRGDRFDLAVRPENIKFVENYRNSLPVRITATEFLGAFFRVDCELQNDSQAKPIVVDVPVEMVQNLNIRIGDVRYIQFLESGLHGYVIPSQGNAFTKALAA
;
A
#
# COMPACT_ATOMS: atom_id res chain seq x y z
N MET A 1 30.86 15.13 -8.20
CA MET A 1 29.49 14.70 -8.46
C MET A 1 29.25 13.48 -7.62
N SER A 2 28.56 13.60 -6.49
CA SER A 2 28.20 12.47 -5.61
C SER A 2 27.12 11.70 -6.37
N THR A 3 27.46 10.54 -6.94
CA THR A 3 26.46 9.59 -7.41
C THR A 3 25.69 9.13 -6.18
N ASN A 4 24.45 9.58 -6.02
CA ASN A 4 23.51 9.02 -5.05
C ASN A 4 23.37 7.52 -5.40
N GLN A 5 24.12 6.68 -4.73
CA GLN A 5 24.09 5.24 -4.94
C GLN A 5 22.98 4.72 -4.04
N HIS A 6 21.79 4.49 -4.63
CA HIS A 6 20.67 3.86 -3.93
C HIS A 6 21.10 2.54 -3.31
N TYR A 7 20.55 2.20 -2.16
CA TYR A 7 20.89 0.95 -1.46
C TYR A 7 20.43 -0.29 -2.24
N LEU A 8 19.20 -0.25 -2.77
CA LEU A 8 18.69 -1.26 -3.70
C LEU A 8 18.25 -0.58 -4.98
N ASN A 9 18.74 -1.07 -6.12
CA ASN A 9 18.33 -0.59 -7.44
C ASN A 9 17.85 -1.76 -8.30
N ILE A 10 16.63 -1.65 -8.80
CA ILE A 10 15.96 -2.63 -9.64
C ILE A 10 15.81 -1.99 -11.03
N GLU A 11 16.34 -2.63 -12.07
CA GLU A 11 16.39 -2.08 -13.41
C GLU A 11 15.70 -3.00 -14.41
N ASN A 12 14.55 -2.55 -14.93
CA ASN A 12 13.79 -3.21 -16.00
C ASN A 12 13.56 -4.70 -15.76
N VAL A 13 13.29 -5.09 -14.50
CA VAL A 13 13.10 -6.49 -14.12
C VAL A 13 11.83 -7.05 -14.72
N VAL A 14 11.98 -8.14 -15.47
CA VAL A 14 10.89 -8.94 -16.02
C VAL A 14 10.92 -10.33 -15.39
N LYS A 15 9.75 -10.85 -15.03
CA LYS A 15 9.59 -12.25 -14.59
C LYS A 15 8.45 -12.91 -15.33
N GLN A 16 8.77 -14.03 -15.99
CA GLN A 16 7.80 -14.85 -16.73
C GLN A 16 7.73 -16.25 -16.13
N PHE A 17 6.53 -16.81 -16.08
CA PHE A 17 6.24 -18.19 -15.76
C PHE A 17 5.49 -18.82 -16.96
N GLY A 18 6.21 -19.52 -17.81
CA GLY A 18 5.66 -19.96 -19.08
C GLY A 18 5.19 -18.78 -19.94
N GLN A 19 3.89 -18.73 -20.26
CA GLN A 19 3.29 -17.63 -21.04
C GLN A 19 2.83 -16.45 -20.17
N PHE A 20 2.81 -16.60 -18.84
CA PHE A 20 2.35 -15.56 -17.93
C PHE A 20 3.50 -14.65 -17.51
N THR A 21 3.37 -13.34 -17.75
CA THR A 21 4.33 -12.32 -17.31
C THR A 21 3.87 -11.71 -15.99
N ALA A 22 4.54 -12.11 -14.92
CA ALA A 22 4.23 -11.66 -13.55
C ALA A 22 4.81 -10.27 -13.23
N LEU A 23 5.98 -9.94 -13.79
CA LEU A 23 6.61 -8.62 -13.67
C LEU A 23 6.96 -8.10 -15.06
N LYS A 24 6.57 -6.84 -15.35
CA LYS A 24 6.69 -6.21 -16.66
C LYS A 24 7.58 -4.97 -16.56
N GLN A 25 8.90 -5.16 -16.73
CA GLN A 25 9.89 -4.06 -16.74
C GLN A 25 9.85 -3.19 -15.47
N ILE A 26 9.89 -3.82 -14.31
CA ILE A 26 9.90 -3.12 -13.03
C ILE A 26 11.22 -2.40 -12.84
N SER A 27 11.17 -1.08 -12.60
CA SER A 27 12.31 -0.27 -12.21
C SER A 27 11.98 0.49 -10.94
N LEU A 28 12.85 0.39 -9.92
CA LEU A 28 12.65 0.99 -8.60
C LEU A 28 13.99 1.18 -7.90
N ALA A 29 14.18 2.35 -7.30
CA ALA A 29 15.32 2.65 -6.45
C ALA A 29 14.85 2.83 -4.99
N ILE A 30 15.57 2.25 -4.03
CA ILE A 30 15.28 2.30 -2.59
C ILE A 30 16.53 2.80 -1.86
N GLU A 31 16.32 3.77 -0.96
CA GLU A 31 17.37 4.37 -0.17
C GLU A 31 17.75 3.52 1.04
N LYS A 32 18.94 3.73 1.57
CA LYS A 32 19.39 3.04 2.79
C LYS A 32 18.55 3.45 4.00
N GLY A 33 18.08 2.46 4.76
CA GLY A 33 17.26 2.68 5.96
C GLY A 33 15.80 3.03 5.68
N GLU A 34 15.38 3.07 4.41
CA GLU A 34 14.00 3.36 4.00
C GLU A 34 13.08 2.17 4.29
N PHE A 35 11.85 2.45 4.72
CA PHE A 35 10.76 1.47 4.82
C PHE A 35 9.84 1.60 3.61
N VAL A 36 9.95 0.67 2.67
CA VAL A 36 9.12 0.64 1.44
C VAL A 36 8.05 -0.42 1.54
N CYS A 37 6.82 -0.07 1.19
CA CYS A 37 5.70 -1.01 1.15
C CYS A 37 5.25 -1.27 -0.28
N PHE A 38 5.24 -2.54 -0.73
CA PHE A 38 4.60 -2.96 -1.97
C PHE A 38 3.13 -3.25 -1.70
N LEU A 39 2.25 -2.42 -2.26
CA LEU A 39 0.81 -2.45 -2.07
C LEU A 39 0.10 -2.78 -3.39
N GLY A 40 -0.97 -3.56 -3.36
CA GLY A 40 -1.76 -3.89 -4.55
C GLY A 40 -2.61 -5.14 -4.37
N PRO A 41 -3.52 -5.45 -5.31
CA PRO A 41 -4.39 -6.61 -5.23
C PRO A 41 -3.61 -7.93 -5.26
N SER A 42 -4.29 -9.01 -4.88
CA SER A 42 -3.70 -10.36 -4.96
C SER A 42 -3.32 -10.70 -6.40
N GLY A 43 -2.15 -11.32 -6.58
CA GLY A 43 -1.67 -11.74 -7.91
C GLY A 43 -1.06 -10.63 -8.78
N CYS A 44 -0.91 -9.39 -8.30
CA CYS A 44 -0.32 -8.29 -9.09
C CYS A 44 1.22 -8.32 -9.18
N GLY A 45 1.91 -9.27 -8.54
CA GLY A 45 3.36 -9.45 -8.67
C GLY A 45 4.20 -9.03 -7.46
N LYS A 46 3.64 -8.54 -6.34
CA LYS A 46 4.37 -8.07 -5.14
C LYS A 46 5.31 -9.12 -4.55
N THR A 47 4.77 -10.28 -4.16
CA THR A 47 5.56 -11.40 -3.64
C THR A 47 6.57 -11.92 -4.67
N THR A 48 6.23 -11.91 -5.97
CA THR A 48 7.17 -12.27 -7.03
C THR A 48 8.36 -11.31 -7.08
N LEU A 49 8.12 -9.99 -6.95
CA LEU A 49 9.18 -9.00 -6.89
C LEU A 49 10.04 -9.16 -5.63
N LEU A 50 9.42 -9.35 -4.47
CA LEU A 50 10.13 -9.61 -3.21
C LEU A 50 11.01 -10.87 -3.31
N ARG A 51 10.49 -11.97 -3.89
CA ARG A 51 11.24 -13.22 -4.10
C ARG A 51 12.37 -13.06 -5.12
N ALA A 52 12.21 -12.21 -6.13
CA ALA A 52 13.28 -11.87 -7.08
C ALA A 52 14.41 -11.10 -6.37
N ILE A 53 14.08 -10.14 -5.49
CA ILE A 53 15.05 -9.41 -4.66
C ILE A 53 15.80 -10.37 -3.71
N ALA A 54 15.11 -11.34 -3.12
CA ALA A 54 15.71 -12.36 -2.26
C ALA A 54 16.53 -13.42 -3.03
N GLY A 55 16.41 -13.49 -4.38
CA GLY A 55 17.06 -14.53 -5.19
C GLY A 55 16.41 -15.91 -5.10
N LEU A 56 15.20 -15.97 -4.52
CA LEU A 56 14.39 -17.19 -4.46
C LEU A 56 13.76 -17.53 -5.81
N ASP A 57 13.45 -16.50 -6.62
CA ASP A 57 12.98 -16.62 -7.99
C ASP A 57 13.85 -15.70 -8.87
N LEU A 58 14.64 -16.28 -9.76
CA LEU A 58 15.49 -15.48 -10.66
C LEU A 58 14.63 -14.71 -11.68
N PRO A 59 14.93 -13.44 -11.96
CA PRO A 59 14.27 -12.69 -13.03
C PRO A 59 14.53 -13.30 -14.40
N THR A 60 13.63 -13.09 -15.35
CA THR A 60 13.80 -13.52 -16.75
C THR A 60 14.76 -12.57 -17.48
N SER A 61 14.67 -11.26 -17.17
CA SER A 61 15.59 -10.23 -17.67
C SER A 61 15.60 -9.04 -16.72
N GLY A 62 16.48 -8.08 -16.94
CA GLY A 62 16.73 -6.93 -16.07
C GLY A 62 17.82 -7.23 -15.06
N ALA A 63 18.09 -6.27 -14.17
CA ALA A 63 19.15 -6.37 -13.17
C ALA A 63 18.71 -5.88 -11.80
N ILE A 64 19.31 -6.43 -10.74
CA ILE A 64 19.09 -6.05 -9.34
C ILE A 64 20.45 -5.79 -8.72
N PHE A 65 20.62 -4.60 -8.15
CA PHE A 65 21.83 -4.20 -7.45
C PHE A 65 21.51 -3.91 -5.99
N GLN A 66 22.34 -4.42 -5.09
CA GLN A 66 22.26 -4.12 -3.65
C GLN A 66 23.60 -3.56 -3.17
N ASN A 67 23.57 -2.38 -2.57
CA ASN A 67 24.76 -1.67 -2.09
C ASN A 67 25.86 -1.57 -3.18
N GLY A 68 25.46 -1.29 -4.43
CA GLY A 68 26.36 -1.16 -5.58
C GLY A 68 26.85 -2.47 -6.21
N GLN A 69 26.50 -3.63 -5.62
CA GLN A 69 26.85 -4.93 -6.16
C GLN A 69 25.68 -5.53 -6.93
N GLU A 70 25.92 -6.05 -8.13
CA GLU A 70 24.90 -6.80 -8.86
C GLU A 70 24.61 -8.13 -8.17
N THR A 71 23.33 -8.37 -7.83
CA THR A 71 22.86 -9.55 -7.13
C THR A 71 21.92 -10.40 -7.97
N THR A 72 21.63 -10.02 -9.21
CA THR A 72 20.59 -10.60 -10.10
C THR A 72 20.59 -12.12 -10.10
N PHE A 73 21.75 -12.74 -10.28
CA PHE A 73 21.89 -14.20 -10.38
C PHE A 73 22.60 -14.82 -9.18
N LEU A 74 22.86 -14.05 -8.12
CA LEU A 74 23.42 -14.63 -6.90
C LEU A 74 22.36 -15.47 -6.19
N PRO A 75 22.73 -16.65 -5.69
CA PRO A 75 21.82 -17.45 -4.88
C PRO A 75 21.55 -16.77 -3.52
N PRO A 76 20.43 -17.11 -2.84
CA PRO A 76 20.00 -16.43 -1.61
C PRO A 76 21.07 -16.34 -0.51
N GLU A 77 21.86 -17.40 -0.33
CA GLU A 77 22.92 -17.48 0.69
C GLU A 77 24.10 -16.52 0.46
N LYS A 78 24.19 -15.92 -0.73
CA LYS A 78 25.20 -14.91 -1.09
C LYS A 78 24.64 -13.50 -1.11
N ARG A 79 23.36 -13.29 -0.74
CA ARG A 79 22.73 -11.98 -0.64
C ARG A 79 22.62 -11.55 0.81
N ASP A 80 22.72 -10.24 1.05
CA ASP A 80 22.62 -9.66 2.40
C ASP A 80 21.18 -9.29 2.73
N PHE A 81 20.38 -10.27 3.17
CA PHE A 81 19.00 -10.03 3.60
C PHE A 81 18.54 -10.97 4.71
N GLY A 82 17.55 -10.52 5.49
CA GLY A 82 16.70 -11.35 6.33
C GLY A 82 15.28 -11.36 5.78
N ILE A 83 14.57 -12.48 5.89
CA ILE A 83 13.19 -12.62 5.39
C ILE A 83 12.26 -13.18 6.44
N VAL A 84 11.06 -12.62 6.53
CA VAL A 84 9.91 -13.15 7.27
C VAL A 84 8.83 -13.50 6.27
N PHE A 85 8.47 -14.76 6.18
CA PHE A 85 7.41 -15.27 5.32
C PHE A 85 6.03 -15.11 5.97
N GLN A 86 4.98 -15.13 5.18
CA GLN A 86 3.58 -15.04 5.63
C GLN A 86 3.22 -16.09 6.70
N SER A 87 3.75 -17.32 6.58
CA SER A 87 3.57 -18.40 7.55
C SER A 87 4.58 -18.39 8.71
N TYR A 88 5.39 -17.29 8.81
CA TYR A 88 6.53 -17.17 9.73
C TYR A 88 7.64 -18.21 9.51
N ALA A 89 7.34 -19.37 8.95
CA ALA A 89 8.25 -20.47 8.61
C ALA A 89 9.21 -20.84 9.77
N LEU A 90 8.71 -20.82 11.01
CA LEU A 90 9.48 -21.31 12.17
C LEU A 90 9.64 -22.82 12.08
N PHE A 91 10.81 -23.32 12.47
CA PHE A 91 11.05 -24.75 12.56
C PHE A 91 10.27 -25.33 13.74
N PRO A 92 9.27 -26.18 13.53
CA PRO A 92 8.35 -26.60 14.57
C PRO A 92 9.00 -27.55 15.61
N ASN A 93 10.08 -28.21 15.22
CA ASN A 93 10.87 -29.14 16.04
C ASN A 93 12.02 -28.48 16.80
N LEU A 94 12.22 -27.17 16.64
CA LEU A 94 13.19 -26.37 17.34
C LEU A 94 12.51 -25.44 18.34
N THR A 95 13.14 -25.22 19.47
CA THR A 95 12.72 -24.20 20.44
C THR A 95 12.88 -22.80 19.87
N VAL A 96 12.32 -21.79 20.53
CA VAL A 96 12.44 -20.38 20.15
C VAL A 96 13.92 -19.96 20.07
N GLN A 97 14.71 -20.28 21.10
CA GLN A 97 16.15 -19.95 21.09
C GLN A 97 16.88 -20.65 19.94
N GLU A 98 16.57 -21.91 19.65
CA GLU A 98 17.17 -22.64 18.54
C GLU A 98 16.77 -22.08 17.18
N ASN A 99 15.50 -21.67 17.01
CA ASN A 99 15.03 -20.98 15.81
C ASN A 99 15.83 -19.69 15.53
N ILE A 100 16.11 -18.89 16.56
CA ILE A 100 16.90 -17.66 16.40
C ILE A 100 18.38 -18.00 16.19
N ALA A 101 18.91 -19.00 16.88
CA ALA A 101 20.32 -19.38 16.84
C ALA A 101 20.75 -20.08 15.55
N VAL A 102 19.83 -20.67 14.77
CA VAL A 102 20.16 -21.53 13.62
C VAL A 102 21.05 -20.81 12.60
N GLY A 103 20.73 -19.57 12.25
CA GLY A 103 21.53 -18.77 11.32
C GLY A 103 22.91 -18.42 11.86
N LEU A 104 23.01 -18.05 13.15
CA LEU A 104 24.25 -17.71 13.83
C LEU A 104 25.22 -18.91 13.85
N LYS A 105 24.72 -20.09 14.18
CA LYS A 105 25.50 -21.34 14.18
C LYS A 105 25.98 -21.72 12.77
N ASN A 106 25.12 -21.54 11.75
CA ASN A 106 25.49 -21.82 10.36
C ASN A 106 26.59 -20.89 9.84
N GLN A 107 26.73 -19.67 10.42
CA GLN A 107 27.87 -18.78 10.16
C GLN A 107 29.12 -19.12 10.95
N GLY A 108 29.13 -20.22 11.71
CA GLY A 108 30.30 -20.69 12.45
C GLY A 108 30.44 -20.09 13.86
N MET A 109 29.41 -19.39 14.38
CA MET A 109 29.42 -18.86 15.74
C MET A 109 29.36 -19.99 16.77
N SER A 110 30.13 -19.91 17.85
CA SER A 110 30.05 -20.88 18.91
C SER A 110 28.68 -20.91 19.58
N THR A 111 28.29 -22.04 20.13
CA THR A 111 26.98 -22.17 20.80
C THR A 111 26.79 -21.15 21.92
N LYS A 112 27.85 -20.84 22.67
CA LYS A 112 27.80 -19.86 23.75
C LYS A 112 27.53 -18.46 23.25
N GLU A 113 28.31 -18.00 22.28
CA GLU A 113 28.13 -16.67 21.69
C GLU A 113 26.76 -16.52 20.99
N ALA A 114 26.28 -17.59 20.31
CA ALA A 114 24.96 -17.61 19.71
C ALA A 114 23.86 -17.45 20.75
N LEU A 115 23.95 -18.13 21.88
CA LEU A 115 22.97 -18.03 22.97
C LEU A 115 22.97 -16.64 23.62
N GLU A 116 24.12 -16.03 23.84
CA GLU A 116 24.22 -14.65 24.37
C GLU A 116 23.50 -13.64 23.42
N LYS A 117 23.69 -13.78 22.10
CA LYS A 117 22.94 -12.96 21.12
C LYS A 117 21.44 -13.26 21.13
N VAL A 118 21.06 -14.52 21.26
CA VAL A 118 19.65 -14.94 21.35
C VAL A 118 18.95 -14.31 22.56
N GLU A 119 19.60 -14.27 23.72
CA GLU A 119 19.04 -13.62 24.92
C GLU A 119 18.77 -12.13 24.66
N GLN A 120 19.73 -11.41 24.04
CA GLN A 120 19.54 -10.02 23.67
C GLN A 120 18.36 -9.82 22.71
N TRP A 121 18.19 -10.73 21.74
CA TRP A 121 17.06 -10.69 20.83
C TRP A 121 15.74 -10.99 21.54
N LEU A 122 15.70 -11.97 22.44
CA LEU A 122 14.51 -12.29 23.24
C LEU A 122 14.06 -11.10 24.09
N GLU A 123 15.01 -10.37 24.70
CA GLU A 123 14.71 -9.12 25.39
C GLU A 123 14.17 -8.04 24.43
N THR A 124 14.83 -7.87 23.27
CA THR A 124 14.46 -6.86 22.26
C THR A 124 13.04 -7.06 21.73
N ILE A 125 12.61 -8.32 21.53
CA ILE A 125 11.25 -8.65 21.06
C ILE A 125 10.24 -8.85 22.21
N GLY A 126 10.61 -8.58 23.46
CA GLY A 126 9.73 -8.66 24.63
C GLY A 126 9.31 -10.09 25.01
N LEU A 127 10.17 -11.09 24.76
CA LEU A 127 9.92 -12.51 25.06
C LEU A 127 11.05 -13.18 25.88
N PRO A 128 11.59 -12.54 26.94
CA PRO A 128 12.81 -12.99 27.63
C PRO A 128 12.70 -14.39 28.23
N THR A 129 11.49 -14.82 28.62
CA THR A 129 11.26 -16.13 29.26
C THR A 129 10.82 -17.23 28.27
N SER A 130 10.79 -16.95 26.97
CA SER A 130 10.20 -17.87 25.97
C SER A 130 11.23 -18.75 25.25
N GLY A 131 12.51 -18.62 25.54
CA GLY A 131 13.60 -19.32 24.82
C GLY A 131 13.43 -20.84 24.70
N GLN A 132 12.92 -21.51 25.73
CA GLN A 132 12.72 -22.95 25.76
C GLN A 132 11.38 -23.44 25.20
N LYS A 133 10.46 -22.52 24.83
CA LYS A 133 9.18 -22.90 24.26
C LYS A 133 9.34 -23.31 22.78
N PHE A 134 8.43 -24.16 22.32
CA PHE A 134 8.28 -24.49 20.90
C PHE A 134 7.29 -23.53 20.21
N PRO A 135 7.35 -23.37 18.89
CA PRO A 135 6.45 -22.48 18.14
C PRO A 135 4.96 -22.70 18.43
N ASN A 136 4.53 -23.94 18.56
CA ASN A 136 3.14 -24.30 18.87
C ASN A 136 2.65 -23.87 20.27
N GLN A 137 3.55 -23.46 21.15
CA GLN A 137 3.25 -22.94 22.49
C GLN A 137 3.16 -21.40 22.52
N LEU A 138 3.29 -20.76 21.37
CA LEU A 138 3.28 -19.32 21.20
C LEU A 138 2.00 -18.86 20.48
N SER A 139 1.52 -17.64 20.83
CA SER A 139 0.51 -16.96 20.03
C SER A 139 1.07 -16.55 18.65
N GLY A 140 0.20 -16.29 17.66
CA GLY A 140 0.63 -15.85 16.34
C GLY A 140 1.54 -14.62 16.36
N GLY A 141 1.20 -13.60 17.17
CA GLY A 141 2.05 -12.42 17.34
C GLY A 141 3.40 -12.72 18.00
N GLN A 142 3.47 -13.69 18.94
CA GLN A 142 4.74 -14.14 19.49
C GLN A 142 5.58 -14.90 18.47
N GLN A 143 4.96 -15.75 17.64
CA GLN A 143 5.63 -16.46 16.55
C GLN A 143 6.23 -15.48 15.53
N GLN A 144 5.49 -14.44 15.18
CA GLN A 144 5.96 -13.38 14.30
C GLN A 144 7.19 -12.66 14.86
N ARG A 145 7.16 -12.26 16.15
CA ARG A 145 8.33 -11.64 16.81
C ARG A 145 9.56 -12.54 16.78
N VAL A 146 9.37 -13.85 17.02
CA VAL A 146 10.46 -14.83 16.92
C VAL A 146 10.99 -14.93 15.49
N ALA A 147 10.12 -14.95 14.47
CA ALA A 147 10.53 -14.96 13.07
C ALA A 147 11.31 -13.68 12.69
N LEU A 148 10.88 -12.53 13.21
CA LEU A 148 11.57 -11.26 13.03
C LEU A 148 12.96 -11.26 13.69
N ALA A 149 13.05 -11.74 14.94
CA ALA A 149 14.34 -11.89 15.63
C ALA A 149 15.28 -12.85 14.87
N ARG A 150 14.77 -13.98 14.36
CA ARG A 150 15.55 -14.91 13.54
C ARG A 150 16.09 -14.25 12.26
N ALA A 151 15.26 -13.49 11.57
CA ALA A 151 15.64 -12.78 10.34
C ALA A 151 16.72 -11.71 10.61
N LEU A 152 16.62 -11.02 11.75
CA LEU A 152 17.51 -9.92 12.14
C LEU A 152 18.76 -10.34 12.89
N ALA A 153 18.81 -11.57 13.44
CA ALA A 153 19.93 -12.05 14.27
C ALA A 153 21.29 -12.01 13.56
N LEU A 154 21.28 -12.14 12.22
CA LEU A 154 22.47 -12.05 11.36
C LEU A 154 22.87 -10.59 11.04
N SER A 155 22.13 -9.60 11.54
CA SER A 155 22.33 -8.17 11.25
C SER A 155 22.36 -7.85 9.74
N PRO A 156 21.35 -8.30 8.96
CA PRO A 156 21.32 -8.08 7.52
C PRO A 156 21.13 -6.59 7.20
N GLY A 157 21.60 -6.16 6.02
CA GLY A 157 21.38 -4.81 5.53
C GLY A 157 19.97 -4.58 4.96
N LEU A 158 19.25 -5.65 4.59
CA LEU A 158 17.89 -5.61 4.02
C LEU A 158 16.96 -6.55 4.79
N LEU A 159 15.79 -6.07 5.18
CA LEU A 159 14.72 -6.87 5.77
C LEU A 159 13.57 -6.99 4.78
N LEU A 160 13.16 -8.22 4.47
CA LEU A 160 12.04 -8.54 3.59
C LEU A 160 10.90 -9.14 4.41
N LEU A 161 9.70 -8.56 4.29
CA LEU A 161 8.50 -8.97 5.02
C LEU A 161 7.40 -9.33 4.01
N ASP A 162 7.04 -10.60 3.91
CA ASP A 162 5.99 -11.07 3.00
C ASP A 162 4.69 -11.28 3.77
N GLU A 163 3.78 -10.30 3.70
CA GLU A 163 2.49 -10.26 4.39
C GLU A 163 2.58 -10.61 5.90
N PRO A 164 3.48 -9.96 6.67
CA PRO A 164 3.85 -10.41 8.01
C PRO A 164 2.71 -10.35 9.03
N LEU A 165 1.64 -9.58 8.75
CA LEU A 165 0.56 -9.31 9.70
C LEU A 165 -0.78 -9.96 9.30
N SER A 166 -0.84 -10.63 8.14
CA SER A 166 -2.11 -11.13 7.55
C SER A 166 -2.83 -12.19 8.39
N ALA A 167 -2.08 -12.99 9.17
CA ALA A 167 -2.63 -14.08 9.99
C ALA A 167 -3.11 -13.64 11.39
N LEU A 168 -3.10 -12.34 11.70
CA LEU A 168 -3.34 -11.81 13.04
C LEU A 168 -4.70 -11.12 13.17
N ASP A 169 -5.27 -11.13 14.38
CA ASP A 169 -6.44 -10.33 14.70
C ASP A 169 -6.14 -8.82 14.66
N ALA A 170 -7.18 -8.00 14.46
CA ALA A 170 -7.05 -6.56 14.24
C ALA A 170 -6.32 -5.82 15.38
N LYS A 171 -6.56 -6.19 16.65
CA LYS A 171 -5.96 -5.52 17.80
C LYS A 171 -4.46 -5.83 17.93
N VAL A 172 -4.09 -7.09 17.75
CA VAL A 172 -2.69 -7.53 17.74
C VAL A 172 -1.93 -6.92 16.57
N ARG A 173 -2.58 -6.81 15.40
CA ARG A 173 -2.00 -6.21 14.20
C ARG A 173 -1.59 -4.76 14.41
N VAL A 174 -2.46 -3.93 15.01
CA VAL A 174 -2.15 -2.51 15.30
C VAL A 174 -0.91 -2.39 16.19
N HIS A 175 -0.82 -3.21 17.25
CA HIS A 175 0.32 -3.18 18.17
C HIS A 175 1.63 -3.60 17.49
N LEU A 176 1.58 -4.66 16.68
CA LEU A 176 2.76 -5.17 15.99
C LEU A 176 3.26 -4.26 14.86
N ARG A 177 2.36 -3.50 14.19
CA ARG A 177 2.78 -2.44 13.26
C ARG A 177 3.74 -1.46 13.92
N ASP A 178 3.33 -0.94 15.10
CA ASP A 178 4.15 0.02 15.86
C ASP A 178 5.49 -0.59 16.30
N GLU A 179 5.49 -1.86 16.74
CA GLU A 179 6.71 -2.55 17.16
C GLU A 179 7.69 -2.74 15.99
N ILE A 180 7.20 -3.17 14.82
CA ILE A 180 8.03 -3.34 13.61
C ILE A 180 8.64 -1.99 13.20
N CYS A 181 7.85 -0.93 13.15
CA CYS A 181 8.34 0.42 12.80
C CYS A 181 9.38 0.92 13.80
N LYS A 182 9.15 0.74 15.12
CA LYS A 182 10.12 1.13 16.15
C LYS A 182 11.43 0.34 16.03
N LEU A 183 11.33 -0.96 15.78
CA LEU A 183 12.51 -1.82 15.63
C LEU A 183 13.29 -1.45 14.37
N GLN A 184 12.62 -1.25 13.25
CA GLN A 184 13.23 -0.84 11.99
C GLN A 184 13.99 0.49 12.14
N ARG A 185 13.36 1.51 12.74
CA ARG A 185 13.98 2.82 13.00
C ARG A 185 15.18 2.71 13.96
N LYS A 186 15.05 1.91 15.03
CA LYS A 186 16.14 1.67 15.99
C LYS A 186 17.36 1.04 15.34
N LEU A 187 17.15 0.12 14.39
CA LEU A 187 18.22 -0.59 13.69
C LEU A 187 18.72 0.16 12.44
N GLY A 188 17.95 1.11 11.90
CA GLY A 188 18.26 1.80 10.64
C GLY A 188 18.32 0.86 9.44
N ILE A 189 17.60 -0.27 9.49
CA ILE A 189 17.63 -1.30 8.45
C ILE A 189 16.70 -0.95 7.29
N THR A 190 17.18 -1.11 6.05
CA THR A 190 16.33 -0.99 4.86
C THR A 190 15.28 -2.09 4.88
N THR A 191 14.01 -1.75 4.71
CA THR A 191 12.91 -2.71 4.83
C THR A 191 11.98 -2.66 3.64
N ILE A 192 11.64 -3.82 3.10
CA ILE A 192 10.59 -3.98 2.09
C ILE A 192 9.50 -4.87 2.67
N MET A 193 8.27 -4.35 2.71
CA MET A 193 7.10 -5.10 3.14
C MET A 193 6.13 -5.27 2.00
N VAL A 194 5.61 -6.47 1.82
CA VAL A 194 4.48 -6.76 0.94
C VAL A 194 3.22 -6.81 1.79
N THR A 195 2.18 -6.12 1.36
CA THR A 195 0.84 -6.23 1.96
C THR A 195 -0.25 -5.97 0.91
N HIS A 196 -1.46 -6.42 1.21
CA HIS A 196 -2.69 -6.01 0.53
C HIS A 196 -3.56 -5.10 1.41
N ASP A 197 -3.14 -4.86 2.66
CA ASP A 197 -3.81 -3.99 3.63
C ASP A 197 -3.32 -2.54 3.45
N GLN A 198 -4.27 -1.66 3.13
CA GLN A 198 -3.98 -0.24 2.88
C GLN A 198 -3.57 0.48 4.17
N ASP A 199 -4.18 0.14 5.32
CA ASP A 199 -3.88 0.75 6.60
C ASP A 199 -2.46 0.44 7.05
N GLU A 200 -1.97 -0.77 6.75
CA GLU A 200 -0.58 -1.15 6.99
C GLU A 200 0.36 -0.28 6.15
N ALA A 201 0.12 -0.20 4.83
CA ALA A 201 0.96 0.58 3.94
C ALA A 201 0.98 2.07 4.31
N LEU A 202 -0.20 2.67 4.56
CA LEU A 202 -0.34 4.10 4.89
C LEU A 202 0.28 4.47 6.25
N SER A 203 0.29 3.53 7.23
CA SER A 203 0.77 3.81 8.59
C SER A 203 2.24 3.48 8.83
N MET A 204 2.84 2.56 8.06
CA MET A 204 4.18 2.04 8.32
C MET A 204 5.25 2.54 7.36
N ALA A 205 4.90 2.80 6.09
CA ALA A 205 5.87 3.04 5.05
C ALA A 205 6.35 4.49 4.98
N ASP A 206 7.63 4.69 4.67
CA ASP A 206 8.16 5.99 4.21
C ASP A 206 7.74 6.23 2.76
N ARG A 207 7.74 5.15 1.93
CA ARG A 207 7.24 5.16 0.56
C ARG A 207 6.41 3.92 0.25
N ILE A 208 5.35 4.12 -0.54
CA ILE A 208 4.47 3.07 -1.04
C ILE A 208 4.70 2.91 -2.55
N VAL A 209 4.84 1.66 -2.98
CA VAL A 209 4.87 1.25 -4.39
C VAL A 209 3.56 0.55 -4.69
N VAL A 210 2.64 1.23 -5.38
CA VAL A 210 1.36 0.64 -5.77
C VAL A 210 1.56 -0.16 -7.04
N MET A 211 1.25 -1.45 -6.99
CA MET A 211 1.43 -2.39 -8.10
C MET A 211 0.09 -2.92 -8.60
N ASN A 212 -0.01 -3.07 -9.92
CA ASN A 212 -1.18 -3.65 -10.59
C ASN A 212 -0.76 -4.42 -11.84
N HIS A 213 -1.27 -5.63 -12.03
CA HIS A 213 -1.01 -6.47 -13.23
C HIS A 213 0.47 -6.55 -13.67
N GLY A 214 1.39 -6.58 -12.70
CA GLY A 214 2.83 -6.72 -12.94
C GLY A 214 3.55 -5.42 -13.31
N VAL A 215 2.92 -4.26 -13.18
CA VAL A 215 3.53 -2.94 -13.35
C VAL A 215 3.44 -2.11 -12.08
N ILE A 216 4.29 -1.10 -11.95
CA ILE A 216 4.18 -0.06 -10.92
C ILE A 216 3.25 1.03 -11.46
N GLU A 217 2.13 1.28 -10.76
CA GLU A 217 1.17 2.34 -11.08
C GLU A 217 1.61 3.70 -10.53
N GLN A 218 2.13 3.70 -9.29
CA GLN A 218 2.62 4.90 -8.62
C GLN A 218 3.62 4.55 -7.52
N VAL A 219 4.59 5.43 -7.32
CA VAL A 219 5.50 5.43 -6.17
C VAL A 219 5.42 6.79 -5.50
N GLY A 220 5.26 6.82 -4.19
CA GLY A 220 5.19 8.08 -3.43
C GLY A 220 5.10 7.85 -1.93
N THR A 221 5.12 8.93 -1.16
CA THR A 221 4.82 8.90 0.28
C THR A 221 3.36 8.47 0.50
N PRO A 222 3.00 7.96 1.69
CA PRO A 222 1.60 7.64 2.02
C PRO A 222 0.64 8.79 1.70
N GLN A 223 1.03 10.02 2.02
CA GLN A 223 0.22 11.20 1.77
C GLN A 223 0.04 11.48 0.28
N GLU A 224 1.08 11.37 -0.55
CA GLU A 224 1.00 11.55 -2.01
C GLU A 224 0.10 10.49 -2.65
N ILE A 225 0.27 9.21 -2.27
CA ILE A 225 -0.56 8.10 -2.78
C ILE A 225 -2.03 8.32 -2.47
N TYR A 226 -2.36 8.81 -1.27
CA TYR A 226 -3.73 9.04 -0.84
C TYR A 226 -4.33 10.32 -1.42
N GLN A 227 -3.59 11.44 -1.37
CA GLN A 227 -4.11 12.76 -1.76
C GLN A 227 -3.92 13.09 -3.24
N GLN A 228 -2.94 12.47 -3.93
CA GLN A 228 -2.60 12.75 -5.32
C GLN A 228 -2.48 11.46 -6.13
N PRO A 229 -3.54 10.64 -6.20
CA PRO A 229 -3.49 9.38 -6.95
C PRO A 229 -3.27 9.64 -8.44
N ALA A 230 -2.18 9.05 -8.99
CA ALA A 230 -1.75 9.30 -10.36
C ALA A 230 -2.67 8.66 -11.40
N THR A 231 -3.29 7.53 -11.06
CA THR A 231 -4.19 6.81 -11.95
C THR A 231 -5.55 6.57 -11.30
N ARG A 232 -6.57 6.36 -12.13
CA ARG A 232 -7.90 5.97 -11.65
C ARG A 232 -7.83 4.71 -10.79
N PHE A 233 -6.96 3.77 -11.16
CA PHE A 233 -6.75 2.55 -10.38
C PHE A 233 -6.25 2.87 -8.96
N VAL A 234 -5.22 3.71 -8.81
CA VAL A 234 -4.70 4.08 -7.48
C VAL A 234 -5.77 4.79 -6.66
N ALA A 235 -6.54 5.70 -7.28
CA ALA A 235 -7.64 6.40 -6.60
C ALA A 235 -8.72 5.45 -6.09
N GLU A 236 -9.08 4.43 -6.86
CA GLU A 236 -10.09 3.43 -6.52
C GLU A 236 -9.58 2.40 -5.52
N PHE A 237 -8.29 2.04 -5.63
CA PHE A 237 -7.69 1.00 -4.82
C PHE A 237 -7.29 1.49 -3.43
N VAL A 238 -6.88 2.76 -3.25
CA VAL A 238 -6.41 3.30 -1.96
C VAL A 238 -7.48 4.19 -1.33
N GLY A 239 -8.11 3.70 -0.26
CA GLY A 239 -9.23 4.36 0.42
C GLY A 239 -10.54 4.28 -0.38
N SER A 240 -11.51 5.11 0.01
CA SER A 240 -12.78 5.25 -0.70
C SER A 240 -12.74 6.44 -1.66
N MET A 241 -13.35 6.31 -2.85
CA MET A 241 -13.39 7.37 -3.86
C MET A 241 -14.74 7.35 -4.58
N ASN A 242 -15.38 8.50 -4.67
CA ASN A 242 -16.51 8.70 -5.57
C ASN A 242 -16.01 8.98 -6.98
N PHE A 243 -16.59 8.33 -7.98
CA PHE A 243 -16.36 8.60 -9.39
C PHE A 243 -17.66 9.06 -10.04
N ILE A 244 -17.69 10.30 -10.50
CA ILE A 244 -18.89 10.95 -11.05
C ILE A 244 -18.59 11.29 -12.51
N GLU A 245 -19.37 10.71 -13.43
CA GLU A 245 -19.22 11.00 -14.85
C GLU A 245 -19.54 12.48 -15.13
N THR A 246 -18.65 13.15 -15.81
CA THR A 246 -18.67 14.60 -15.96
C THR A 246 -18.35 14.99 -17.39
N SER A 247 -19.00 16.04 -17.89
CA SER A 247 -18.70 16.62 -19.20
C SER A 247 -18.12 18.01 -19.08
N VAL A 248 -17.12 18.32 -19.92
CA VAL A 248 -16.48 19.63 -19.99
C VAL A 248 -17.38 20.62 -20.73
N VAL A 249 -17.70 21.74 -20.09
CA VAL A 249 -18.46 22.84 -20.70
C VAL A 249 -17.53 23.94 -21.20
N THR A 250 -16.54 24.32 -20.35
CA THR A 250 -15.48 25.27 -20.68
C THR A 250 -14.17 24.81 -20.04
N GLU A 251 -13.04 25.45 -20.33
CA GLU A 251 -11.75 25.13 -19.69
C GLU A 251 -11.77 25.24 -18.15
N SER A 252 -12.71 26.01 -17.59
CA SER A 252 -12.84 26.24 -16.15
C SER A 252 -14.10 25.64 -15.53
N GLN A 253 -14.97 25.01 -16.30
CA GLN A 253 -16.27 24.51 -15.83
C GLN A 253 -16.61 23.14 -16.40
N VAL A 254 -17.14 22.31 -15.54
CA VAL A 254 -17.68 20.99 -15.85
C VAL A 254 -19.14 20.90 -15.46
N ARG A 255 -19.86 19.96 -16.06
CA ARG A 255 -21.28 19.73 -15.78
C ARG A 255 -21.49 18.35 -15.19
N ILE A 256 -22.16 18.31 -14.04
CA ILE A 256 -22.73 17.11 -13.44
C ILE A 256 -24.24 17.28 -13.42
N ALA A 257 -24.97 16.41 -14.11
CA ALA A 257 -26.41 16.60 -14.37
C ALA A 257 -26.68 18.01 -14.91
N GLU A 258 -27.45 18.81 -14.19
CA GLU A 258 -27.77 20.20 -14.59
C GLU A 258 -26.90 21.27 -13.93
N THR A 259 -25.99 20.85 -13.00
CA THR A 259 -25.17 21.78 -12.19
C THR A 259 -23.80 21.99 -12.83
N LEU A 260 -23.41 23.28 -12.92
CA LEU A 260 -22.06 23.68 -13.33
C LEU A 260 -21.15 23.76 -12.10
N LEU A 261 -20.00 23.14 -12.18
CA LEU A 261 -18.98 23.12 -11.13
C LEU A 261 -17.63 23.60 -11.69
N PRO A 262 -16.71 24.08 -10.84
CA PRO A 262 -15.34 24.36 -11.26
C PRO A 262 -14.69 23.10 -11.84
N ALA A 263 -13.91 23.25 -12.90
CA ALA A 263 -13.15 22.14 -13.48
C ALA A 263 -11.95 21.80 -12.58
N PRO A 264 -11.72 20.50 -12.29
CA PRO A 264 -10.53 20.09 -11.57
C PRO A 264 -9.28 20.28 -12.44
N SER A 265 -8.13 20.44 -11.80
CA SER A 265 -6.85 20.32 -12.51
C SER A 265 -6.67 18.88 -12.97
N LEU A 266 -6.64 18.63 -14.28
CA LEU A 266 -6.28 17.32 -14.82
C LEU A 266 -4.76 17.19 -14.86
N THR A 267 -4.25 16.10 -14.31
CA THR A 267 -2.82 15.89 -14.05
C THR A 267 -1.95 15.85 -15.30
N ASN A 268 -2.49 15.61 -16.50
CA ASN A 268 -1.66 15.44 -17.71
C ASN A 268 -2.30 15.87 -19.04
N ARG A 269 -3.41 16.60 -19.04
CA ARG A 269 -4.08 17.02 -20.29
C ARG A 269 -4.84 18.33 -20.14
N LYS A 270 -4.75 19.20 -21.15
CA LYS A 270 -5.68 20.34 -21.29
C LYS A 270 -7.07 19.81 -21.59
N ILE A 271 -8.04 20.26 -20.80
CA ILE A 271 -9.46 19.93 -20.95
C ILE A 271 -9.99 20.66 -22.19
N GLN A 272 -10.72 19.94 -23.04
CA GLN A 272 -11.42 20.53 -24.21
C GLN A 272 -12.92 20.39 -24.02
N ARG A 273 -13.67 21.37 -24.58
CA ARG A 273 -15.13 21.32 -24.57
C ARG A 273 -15.65 20.04 -25.19
N GLY A 274 -16.54 19.36 -24.48
CA GLY A 274 -17.12 18.07 -24.88
C GLY A 274 -16.36 16.84 -24.41
N ASP A 275 -15.18 16.97 -23.81
CA ASP A 275 -14.49 15.84 -23.16
C ASP A 275 -15.36 15.28 -22.04
N ARG A 276 -15.32 13.95 -21.89
CA ARG A 276 -15.92 13.23 -20.76
C ARG A 276 -14.83 12.64 -19.89
N PHE A 277 -15.00 12.75 -18.58
CA PHE A 277 -14.06 12.19 -17.62
C PHE A 277 -14.75 11.83 -16.30
N ASP A 278 -14.16 10.95 -15.52
CA ASP A 278 -14.57 10.71 -14.15
C ASP A 278 -14.01 11.81 -13.25
N LEU A 279 -14.89 12.62 -12.66
CA LEU A 279 -14.55 13.48 -11.54
C LEU A 279 -14.46 12.59 -10.31
N ALA A 280 -13.30 12.56 -9.67
CA ALA A 280 -13.05 11.76 -8.50
C ALA A 280 -12.92 12.65 -7.26
N VAL A 281 -13.61 12.28 -6.19
CA VAL A 281 -13.62 13.01 -4.92
C VAL A 281 -13.76 12.02 -3.75
N ARG A 282 -12.96 12.21 -2.73
CA ARG A 282 -13.05 11.40 -1.51
C ARG A 282 -14.28 11.76 -0.69
N PRO A 283 -14.91 10.79 0.02
CA PRO A 283 -16.08 11.04 0.85
C PRO A 283 -15.92 12.16 1.87
N GLU A 284 -14.75 12.28 2.49
CA GLU A 284 -14.41 13.32 3.47
C GLU A 284 -14.21 14.72 2.85
N ASN A 285 -14.02 14.80 1.53
CA ASN A 285 -13.88 16.06 0.79
C ASN A 285 -15.23 16.56 0.23
N ILE A 286 -16.33 15.96 0.66
CA ILE A 286 -17.69 16.38 0.34
C ILE A 286 -18.36 16.93 1.60
N LYS A 287 -19.01 18.09 1.49
CA LYS A 287 -19.72 18.73 2.61
C LYS A 287 -21.18 18.95 2.26
N PHE A 288 -22.06 18.73 3.24
CA PHE A 288 -23.44 19.23 3.18
C PHE A 288 -23.46 20.73 3.40
N VAL A 289 -24.20 21.44 2.55
CA VAL A 289 -24.32 22.91 2.59
C VAL A 289 -25.79 23.32 2.45
N GLU A 290 -26.13 24.53 2.94
CA GLU A 290 -27.39 25.16 2.64
C GLU A 290 -27.32 25.74 1.22
N ASN A 291 -28.31 25.50 0.39
CA ASN A 291 -28.45 25.89 -1.02
C ASN A 291 -27.52 27.03 -1.49
N TYR A 292 -26.36 26.72 -2.05
CA TYR A 292 -25.41 27.68 -2.61
C TYR A 292 -25.14 27.43 -4.10
N ARG A 293 -24.67 28.48 -4.78
CA ARG A 293 -24.06 28.31 -6.13
C ARG A 293 -22.98 27.23 -6.06
N ASN A 294 -22.94 26.36 -7.06
CA ASN A 294 -21.99 25.26 -7.20
C ASN A 294 -22.21 24.11 -6.19
N SER A 295 -23.44 23.84 -5.78
CA SER A 295 -23.83 22.67 -4.98
C SER A 295 -24.73 21.74 -5.77
N LEU A 296 -24.67 20.45 -5.46
CA LEU A 296 -25.49 19.40 -6.09
C LEU A 296 -26.64 19.02 -5.17
N PRO A 297 -27.89 19.02 -5.66
CA PRO A 297 -29.02 18.48 -4.91
C PRO A 297 -28.96 16.96 -4.89
N VAL A 298 -28.96 16.37 -3.70
CA VAL A 298 -28.92 14.93 -3.48
C VAL A 298 -30.01 14.48 -2.54
N ARG A 299 -30.51 13.24 -2.72
CA ARG A 299 -31.41 12.57 -1.79
C ARG A 299 -30.59 11.59 -0.95
N ILE A 300 -30.74 11.64 0.37
CA ILE A 300 -30.11 10.70 1.28
C ILE A 300 -30.83 9.36 1.20
N THR A 301 -30.11 8.27 0.90
CA THR A 301 -30.65 6.94 0.72
C THR A 301 -30.27 5.99 1.85
N ALA A 302 -29.09 6.13 2.44
CA ALA A 302 -28.66 5.34 3.58
C ALA A 302 -27.72 6.14 4.49
N THR A 303 -27.61 5.67 5.75
CA THR A 303 -26.64 6.19 6.72
C THR A 303 -26.06 5.02 7.52
N GLU A 304 -24.74 4.99 7.65
CA GLU A 304 -24.00 3.97 8.41
C GLU A 304 -23.12 4.64 9.45
N PHE A 305 -23.20 4.22 10.71
CA PHE A 305 -22.35 4.71 11.79
C PHE A 305 -21.02 3.94 11.85
N LEU A 306 -19.90 4.60 11.62
CA LEU A 306 -18.56 4.00 11.61
C LEU A 306 -17.67 4.47 12.78
N GLY A 307 -18.28 4.88 13.89
CA GLY A 307 -17.59 5.31 15.10
C GLY A 307 -17.22 6.80 15.07
N ALA A 308 -16.18 7.19 14.36
CA ALA A 308 -15.74 8.59 14.29
C ALA A 308 -16.58 9.46 13.35
N PHE A 309 -17.29 8.87 12.40
CA PHE A 309 -18.11 9.55 11.40
C PHE A 309 -19.30 8.69 10.99
N PHE A 310 -20.27 9.31 10.33
CA PHE A 310 -21.30 8.63 9.57
C PHE A 310 -20.95 8.62 8.10
N ARG A 311 -21.09 7.47 7.47
CA ARG A 311 -21.10 7.35 6.01
C ARG A 311 -22.51 7.52 5.52
N VAL A 312 -22.73 8.46 4.61
CA VAL A 312 -24.05 8.82 4.08
C VAL A 312 -24.07 8.56 2.58
N ASP A 313 -24.94 7.66 2.13
CA ASP A 313 -25.15 7.42 0.72
C ASP A 313 -26.20 8.39 0.17
N CYS A 314 -25.88 9.01 -0.96
CA CYS A 314 -26.67 10.04 -1.59
C CYS A 314 -26.90 9.71 -3.07
N GLU A 315 -28.11 9.89 -3.56
CA GLU A 315 -28.42 9.85 -5.00
C GLU A 315 -28.61 11.25 -5.56
N LEU A 316 -28.11 11.49 -6.78
CA LEU A 316 -28.39 12.74 -7.50
C LEU A 316 -29.89 12.86 -7.78
N GLN A 317 -30.49 14.03 -7.50
CA GLN A 317 -31.94 14.19 -7.54
C GLN A 317 -32.55 14.02 -8.95
N ASN A 318 -31.77 14.27 -10.01
CA ASN A 318 -32.25 14.22 -11.41
C ASN A 318 -31.59 13.11 -12.25
N ASP A 319 -30.85 12.18 -11.62
CA ASP A 319 -30.19 11.08 -12.31
C ASP A 319 -30.18 9.82 -11.45
N SER A 320 -31.27 9.07 -11.54
CA SER A 320 -31.45 7.80 -10.79
C SER A 320 -30.57 6.64 -11.31
N GLN A 321 -29.88 6.82 -12.44
CA GLN A 321 -28.94 5.82 -12.97
C GLN A 321 -27.49 6.13 -12.54
N ALA A 322 -27.22 7.30 -11.99
CA ALA A 322 -25.91 7.63 -11.45
C ALA A 322 -25.57 6.73 -10.25
N LYS A 323 -24.28 6.43 -10.10
CA LYS A 323 -23.80 5.74 -8.89
C LYS A 323 -24.06 6.61 -7.66
N PRO A 324 -24.41 6.02 -6.51
CA PRO A 324 -24.53 6.75 -5.27
C PRO A 324 -23.24 7.51 -4.94
N ILE A 325 -23.39 8.73 -4.42
CA ILE A 325 -22.31 9.56 -3.90
C ILE A 325 -22.20 9.29 -2.41
N VAL A 326 -21.05 8.88 -1.95
CA VAL A 326 -20.75 8.60 -0.54
C VAL A 326 -20.15 9.84 0.09
N VAL A 327 -20.69 10.24 1.26
CA VAL A 327 -20.21 11.39 2.04
C VAL A 327 -19.87 10.94 3.45
N ASP A 328 -18.65 11.19 3.92
CA ASP A 328 -18.24 10.90 5.30
C ASP A 328 -18.42 12.18 6.15
N VAL A 329 -19.31 12.12 7.14
CA VAL A 329 -19.73 13.25 7.94
C VAL A 329 -19.36 13.04 9.41
N PRO A 330 -18.58 13.94 10.03
CA PRO A 330 -18.29 13.84 11.46
C PRO A 330 -19.56 13.74 12.31
N VAL A 331 -19.52 12.94 13.38
CA VAL A 331 -20.68 12.68 14.24
C VAL A 331 -21.37 13.96 14.73
N GLU A 332 -20.59 14.96 15.16
CA GLU A 332 -21.10 16.23 15.62
C GLU A 332 -21.90 16.98 14.55
N MET A 333 -21.46 16.91 13.29
CA MET A 333 -22.15 17.57 12.18
C MET A 333 -23.47 16.89 11.82
N VAL A 334 -23.57 15.57 11.93
CA VAL A 334 -24.83 14.82 11.64
C VAL A 334 -25.93 15.25 12.60
N GLN A 335 -25.60 15.42 13.90
CA GLN A 335 -26.55 15.88 14.89
C GLN A 335 -27.03 17.31 14.61
N ASN A 336 -26.11 18.22 14.26
CA ASN A 336 -26.44 19.61 13.95
C ASN A 336 -27.27 19.76 12.67
N LEU A 337 -26.97 18.96 11.65
CA LEU A 337 -27.68 19.00 10.37
C LEU A 337 -29.00 18.21 10.38
N ASN A 338 -29.28 17.44 11.44
CA ASN A 338 -30.47 16.58 11.57
C ASN A 338 -30.72 15.75 10.30
N ILE A 339 -29.69 15.04 9.84
CA ILE A 339 -29.68 14.24 8.60
C ILE A 339 -30.60 13.03 8.76
N ARG A 340 -31.56 12.86 7.84
CA ARG A 340 -32.50 11.73 7.81
C ARG A 340 -32.57 11.10 6.43
N ILE A 341 -32.80 9.80 6.38
CA ILE A 341 -33.03 9.08 5.13
C ILE A 341 -34.31 9.67 4.46
N GLY A 342 -34.20 9.93 3.16
CA GLY A 342 -35.26 10.54 2.34
C GLY A 342 -35.14 12.06 2.24
N ASP A 343 -34.35 12.73 3.07
CA ASP A 343 -34.13 14.18 2.98
C ASP A 343 -33.43 14.53 1.67
N VAL A 344 -33.83 15.69 1.12
CA VAL A 344 -33.10 16.34 0.03
C VAL A 344 -32.16 17.37 0.64
N ARG A 345 -30.89 17.27 0.32
CA ARG A 345 -29.82 18.14 0.80
C ARG A 345 -28.95 18.60 -0.38
N TYR A 346 -28.09 19.57 -0.10
CA TYR A 346 -27.11 20.04 -1.08
C TYR A 346 -25.71 19.63 -0.63
N ILE A 347 -24.91 19.14 -1.58
CA ILE A 347 -23.50 18.81 -1.33
C ILE A 347 -22.59 19.70 -2.16
N GLN A 348 -21.43 20.02 -1.61
CA GLN A 348 -20.36 20.76 -2.25
C GLN A 348 -19.05 19.99 -2.14
N PHE A 349 -18.28 19.99 -3.22
CA PHE A 349 -16.94 19.40 -3.28
C PHE A 349 -15.89 20.41 -2.85
N LEU A 350 -14.91 19.98 -2.05
CA LEU A 350 -13.73 20.78 -1.75
C LEU A 350 -12.79 20.76 -2.96
N GLU A 351 -12.44 21.93 -3.50
CA GLU A 351 -11.61 22.05 -4.71
C GLU A 351 -10.24 21.36 -4.59
N SER A 352 -9.62 21.42 -3.39
CA SER A 352 -8.32 20.78 -3.13
C SER A 352 -8.33 19.25 -3.19
N GLY A 353 -9.50 18.63 -3.17
CA GLY A 353 -9.67 17.16 -3.19
C GLY A 353 -10.25 16.63 -4.48
N LEU A 354 -10.34 17.46 -5.53
CA LEU A 354 -10.90 17.07 -6.83
C LEU A 354 -9.82 16.54 -7.76
N HIS A 355 -10.08 15.37 -8.35
CA HIS A 355 -9.24 14.76 -9.37
C HIS A 355 -10.06 14.46 -10.62
N GLY A 356 -9.43 14.44 -11.79
CA GLY A 356 -10.10 14.09 -13.02
C GLY A 356 -9.37 12.99 -13.78
N TYR A 357 -10.09 11.93 -14.14
CA TYR A 357 -9.54 10.81 -14.93
C TYR A 357 -10.28 10.67 -16.23
N VAL A 358 -9.55 10.74 -17.34
CA VAL A 358 -10.14 10.62 -18.69
C VAL A 358 -10.76 9.23 -18.86
N ILE A 359 -12.02 9.17 -19.25
CA ILE A 359 -12.68 7.92 -19.62
C ILE A 359 -12.18 7.55 -21.03
N PRO A 360 -11.55 6.38 -21.22
CA PRO A 360 -11.17 5.91 -22.55
C PRO A 360 -12.43 5.82 -23.41
N SER A 361 -12.48 6.56 -24.53
CA SER A 361 -13.58 6.42 -25.50
C SER A 361 -13.64 4.95 -25.94
N GLN A 362 -14.83 4.33 -25.85
CA GLN A 362 -15.07 3.00 -26.41
C GLN A 362 -14.79 3.06 -27.92
N GLY A 363 -13.59 2.72 -28.37
CA GLY A 363 -13.23 2.74 -29.78
C GLY A 363 -11.75 2.77 -30.12
N ASN A 364 -10.87 3.08 -29.17
CA ASN A 364 -9.42 2.97 -29.42
C ASN A 364 -8.76 2.07 -28.37
N ALA A 365 -8.60 0.82 -28.77
CA ALA A 365 -7.86 -0.18 -28.02
C ALA A 365 -6.49 0.38 -27.60
N PHE A 366 -6.25 0.41 -26.29
CA PHE A 366 -4.94 0.63 -25.66
C PHE A 366 -3.96 -0.54 -25.96
N THR A 367 -3.90 -0.98 -27.21
CA THR A 367 -3.06 -2.07 -27.69
C THR A 367 -1.85 -1.58 -28.52
N LYS A 368 -1.56 -0.26 -28.55
CA LYS A 368 -0.45 0.25 -29.38
C LYS A 368 0.60 1.10 -28.68
N ALA A 369 0.54 1.30 -27.37
CA ALA A 369 1.53 2.13 -26.65
C ALA A 369 2.51 1.32 -25.79
N LEU A 370 2.52 -0.02 -25.90
CA LEU A 370 3.49 -0.91 -25.20
C LEU A 370 4.28 -1.78 -26.21
N ALA A 371 4.32 -1.40 -27.48
CA ALA A 371 5.12 -2.05 -28.51
C ALA A 371 5.84 -0.97 -29.36
N ALA A 372 6.67 -0.15 -28.71
CA ALA A 372 7.70 0.67 -29.33
C ALA A 372 8.81 0.92 -28.32
#